data_946ea5911f0e2e6a7f8caff64b4b0805
#
_entry.id   946ea5911f0e2e6a7f8caff64b4b0805
#
_cell.length_a   1.000
_cell.length_b   1.000
_cell.length_c   1.000
_cell.angle_alpha   90.00
_cell.angle_beta   90.00
_cell.angle_gamma   90.00
#
_symmetry.space_group_name_H-M   'P 1'
#
loop_
_entity.id
_entity.type
_entity.pdbx_description
1 polymer ?
#
loop_
_entity_poly.entity_id
_entity_poly.type
_entity_poly.pdbx_seq_one_letter_code
_entity_poly.pdbx_strand_id
1 'polypeptide(L)'
;MSRAVIWHDIECGIYAEDLALWRSLAAEHGDPVLDVGAGTGRVALDLARAGYRVTALDRDPELIDALEARASGRNSEIVRVSSQALVTTVAADARDFDLGERFPLAIVPMQTIQLLGGPDGRAAFLHCARRHLVPGGVLAVAIAEVLELYEVVDGFGAPLPDVREYDGVVYSSQPIAVRADREGFVLERRRETVTPAGERTVEDDLIRLDRLTATRLEREGAATGFTAAGRTTVPATTDYSGSEVVILRA
;
A
#
# COMPACT_ATOMS: atom_id res chain seq x y z
N MET A 1 -20.87 -0.36 3.69
CA MET A 1 -19.42 -0.50 3.36
C MET A 1 -19.20 -1.93 2.87
N SER A 2 -18.40 -2.14 1.82
CA SER A 2 -18.15 -3.51 1.32
C SER A 2 -17.20 -4.27 2.25
N ARG A 3 -17.23 -5.62 2.17
CA ARG A 3 -16.32 -6.45 2.99
C ARG A 3 -14.85 -6.23 2.62
N ALA A 4 -14.54 -6.01 1.34
CA ALA A 4 -13.18 -5.71 0.89
C ALA A 4 -12.63 -4.45 1.57
N VAL A 5 -13.42 -3.38 1.61
CA VAL A 5 -13.06 -2.12 2.28
C VAL A 5 -12.87 -2.31 3.78
N ILE A 6 -13.75 -3.07 4.44
CA ILE A 6 -13.66 -3.31 5.89
C ILE A 6 -12.36 -4.06 6.22
N TRP A 7 -12.06 -5.15 5.51
CA TRP A 7 -10.84 -5.92 5.75
C TRP A 7 -9.58 -5.10 5.44
N HIS A 8 -9.58 -4.37 4.33
CA HIS A 8 -8.45 -3.49 4.00
C HIS A 8 -8.20 -2.44 5.08
N ASP A 9 -9.25 -1.81 5.62
CA ASP A 9 -9.13 -0.82 6.68
C ASP A 9 -8.61 -1.41 7.99
N ILE A 10 -9.02 -2.63 8.32
CA ILE A 10 -8.57 -3.33 9.53
C ILE A 10 -7.08 -3.70 9.40
N GLU A 11 -6.67 -4.22 8.24
CA GLU A 11 -5.36 -4.83 8.04
C GLU A 11 -4.26 -3.85 7.61
N CYS A 12 -4.66 -2.76 6.94
CA CYS A 12 -3.71 -1.78 6.38
C CYS A 12 -3.97 -0.35 6.85
N GLY A 13 -5.23 -0.01 7.16
CA GLY A 13 -5.66 1.38 7.34
C GLY A 13 -5.10 2.08 8.58
N ILE A 14 -4.71 1.35 9.62
CA ILE A 14 -4.19 1.91 10.88
C ILE A 14 -2.67 2.12 10.90
N TYR A 15 -1.95 1.55 9.95
CA TYR A 15 -0.50 1.71 9.85
C TYR A 15 -0.12 3.17 9.54
N ALA A 16 0.74 3.78 10.34
CA ALA A 16 1.08 5.19 10.24
C ALA A 16 2.58 5.51 10.23
N GLU A 17 3.43 4.51 10.49
CA GLU A 17 4.88 4.68 10.71
C GLU A 17 5.62 5.19 9.48
N ASP A 18 5.09 4.95 8.29
CA ASP A 18 5.65 5.40 7.01
C ASP A 18 5.14 6.77 6.54
N LEU A 19 4.07 7.32 7.13
CA LEU A 19 3.45 8.57 6.66
C LEU A 19 4.41 9.77 6.67
N ALA A 20 5.26 9.86 7.70
CA ALA A 20 6.26 10.93 7.80
C ALA A 20 7.28 10.87 6.65
N LEU A 21 7.66 9.67 6.22
CA LEU A 21 8.57 9.46 5.09
C LEU A 21 7.92 9.93 3.78
N TRP A 22 6.68 9.52 3.51
CA TRP A 22 5.98 9.90 2.29
C TRP A 22 5.76 11.40 2.19
N ARG A 23 5.44 12.07 3.31
CA ARG A 23 5.37 13.55 3.38
C ARG A 23 6.72 14.21 3.12
N SER A 24 7.81 13.65 3.65
CA SER A 24 9.16 14.16 3.41
C SER A 24 9.56 14.06 1.93
N LEU A 25 9.28 12.93 1.29
CA LEU A 25 9.54 12.74 -0.14
C LEU A 25 8.69 13.67 -1.00
N ALA A 26 7.41 13.89 -0.65
CA ALA A 26 6.56 14.84 -1.35
C ALA A 26 7.08 16.29 -1.20
N ALA A 27 7.58 16.66 -0.02
CA ALA A 27 8.18 17.97 0.20
C ALA A 27 9.50 18.18 -0.59
N GLU A 28 10.28 17.11 -0.77
CA GLU A 28 11.55 17.17 -1.49
C GLU A 28 11.37 17.16 -3.02
N HIS A 29 10.45 16.33 -3.53
CA HIS A 29 10.34 16.06 -4.96
C HIS A 29 9.18 16.77 -5.65
N GLY A 30 8.21 17.25 -4.90
CA GLY A 30 7.12 18.10 -5.39
C GLY A 30 5.81 17.39 -5.66
N ASP A 31 4.96 18.08 -6.41
CA ASP A 31 3.53 17.87 -6.60
C ASP A 31 3.22 17.98 -8.11
N PRO A 32 2.37 17.12 -8.71
CA PRO A 32 1.53 16.09 -8.08
C PRO A 32 2.28 14.79 -7.72
N VAL A 33 1.72 14.02 -6.77
CA VAL A 33 2.23 12.71 -6.37
C VAL A 33 1.35 11.61 -6.96
N LEU A 34 1.97 10.55 -7.51
CA LEU A 34 1.29 9.31 -7.88
C LEU A 34 1.43 8.29 -6.74
N ASP A 35 0.31 7.88 -6.14
CA ASP A 35 0.25 6.82 -5.11
C ASP A 35 -0.25 5.52 -5.75
N VAL A 36 0.62 4.50 -5.83
CA VAL A 36 0.34 3.22 -6.49
C VAL A 36 0.04 2.13 -5.46
N GLY A 37 -1.12 1.48 -5.59
CA GLY A 37 -1.66 0.58 -4.58
C GLY A 37 -2.24 1.36 -3.42
N ALA A 38 -2.97 2.43 -3.73
CA ALA A 38 -3.47 3.39 -2.76
C ALA A 38 -4.51 2.80 -1.80
N GLY A 39 -5.16 1.69 -2.17
CA GLY A 39 -6.20 1.06 -1.38
C GLY A 39 -7.32 2.03 -1.03
N THR A 40 -7.71 2.08 0.23
CA THR A 40 -8.73 3.01 0.74
C THR A 40 -8.19 4.42 1.05
N GLY A 41 -6.92 4.70 0.69
CA GLY A 41 -6.36 6.05 0.69
C GLY A 41 -5.54 6.44 1.91
N ARG A 42 -4.98 5.53 2.65
CA ARG A 42 -4.19 5.81 3.86
C ARG A 42 -3.10 6.89 3.62
N VAL A 43 -2.29 6.71 2.58
CA VAL A 43 -1.23 7.67 2.22
C VAL A 43 -1.79 8.83 1.40
N ALA A 44 -2.61 8.54 0.38
CA ALA A 44 -3.19 9.58 -0.49
C ALA A 44 -3.94 10.65 0.28
N LEU A 45 -4.78 10.27 1.26
CA LEU A 45 -5.53 11.21 2.08
C LEU A 45 -4.62 11.99 3.04
N ASP A 46 -3.57 11.38 3.57
CA ASP A 46 -2.59 12.05 4.44
C ASP A 46 -1.81 13.12 3.66
N LEU A 47 -1.32 12.82 2.47
CA LEU A 47 -0.65 13.77 1.59
C LEU A 47 -1.60 14.89 1.14
N ALA A 48 -2.86 14.58 0.84
CA ALA A 48 -3.86 15.59 0.50
C ALA A 48 -4.15 16.54 1.67
N ARG A 49 -4.23 16.05 2.92
CA ARG A 49 -4.33 16.91 4.11
C ARG A 49 -3.11 17.82 4.29
N ALA A 50 -1.93 17.36 3.86
CA ALA A 50 -0.72 18.17 3.84
C ALA A 50 -0.66 19.17 2.67
N GLY A 51 -1.67 19.19 1.79
CA GLY A 51 -1.82 20.14 0.69
C GLY A 51 -1.31 19.67 -0.68
N TYR A 52 -0.87 18.42 -0.81
CA TYR A 52 -0.39 17.88 -2.09
C TYR A 52 -1.56 17.38 -2.95
N ARG A 53 -1.42 17.54 -4.27
CA ARG A 53 -2.29 16.87 -5.24
C ARG A 53 -1.82 15.42 -5.38
N VAL A 54 -2.75 14.47 -5.29
CA VAL A 54 -2.44 13.05 -5.36
C VAL A 54 -3.32 12.38 -6.40
N THR A 55 -2.70 11.67 -7.33
CA THR A 55 -3.39 10.69 -8.16
C THR A 55 -3.19 9.32 -7.52
N ALA A 56 -4.29 8.75 -7.01
CA ALA A 56 -4.32 7.51 -6.26
C ALA A 56 -4.82 6.37 -7.14
N LEU A 57 -3.97 5.38 -7.37
CA LEU A 57 -4.25 4.25 -8.25
C LEU A 57 -4.31 2.95 -7.45
N ASP A 58 -5.38 2.18 -7.65
CA ASP A 58 -5.49 0.80 -7.17
C ASP A 58 -6.26 -0.04 -8.19
N ARG A 59 -6.00 -1.36 -8.19
CA ARG A 59 -6.69 -2.30 -9.08
C ARG A 59 -8.09 -2.65 -8.61
N ASP A 60 -8.39 -2.48 -7.30
CA ASP A 60 -9.66 -2.84 -6.70
C ASP A 60 -10.62 -1.63 -6.75
N PRO A 61 -11.68 -1.68 -7.59
CA PRO A 61 -12.61 -0.57 -7.73
C PRO A 61 -13.40 -0.29 -6.43
N GLU A 62 -13.65 -1.29 -5.57
CA GLU A 62 -14.37 -1.06 -4.32
C GLU A 62 -13.53 -0.24 -3.33
N LEU A 63 -12.20 -0.45 -3.31
CA LEU A 63 -11.29 0.35 -2.51
C LEU A 63 -11.19 1.78 -3.04
N ILE A 64 -11.12 1.93 -4.36
CA ILE A 64 -11.10 3.24 -5.03
C ILE A 64 -12.39 4.02 -4.80
N ASP A 65 -13.55 3.39 -4.90
CA ASP A 65 -14.84 4.03 -4.62
C ASP A 65 -14.91 4.52 -3.15
N ALA A 66 -14.39 3.73 -2.22
CA ALA A 66 -14.30 4.11 -0.81
C ALA A 66 -13.34 5.30 -0.59
N LEU A 67 -12.20 5.31 -1.28
CA LEU A 67 -11.25 6.42 -1.25
C LEU A 67 -11.90 7.70 -1.81
N GLU A 68 -12.57 7.62 -2.95
CA GLU A 68 -13.25 8.78 -3.55
C GLU A 68 -14.33 9.35 -2.62
N ALA A 69 -15.12 8.47 -1.99
CA ALA A 69 -16.13 8.90 -1.03
C ALA A 69 -15.50 9.61 0.18
N ARG A 70 -14.35 9.15 0.66
CA ARG A 70 -13.60 9.79 1.77
C ARG A 70 -12.99 11.13 1.36
N ALA A 71 -12.44 11.23 0.15
CA ALA A 71 -11.85 12.46 -0.37
C ALA A 71 -12.89 13.55 -0.65
N SER A 72 -14.11 13.16 -1.12
CA SER A 72 -15.17 14.08 -1.51
C SER A 72 -16.25 14.30 -0.45
N GLY A 73 -16.25 13.53 0.63
CA GLY A 73 -17.29 13.54 1.67
C GLY A 73 -17.46 14.89 2.37
N ARG A 74 -18.70 15.20 2.79
CA ARG A 74 -19.05 16.46 3.48
C ARG A 74 -18.29 16.68 4.79
N ASN A 75 -17.76 15.61 5.40
CA ASN A 75 -16.95 15.62 6.61
C ASN A 75 -15.45 15.43 6.31
N SER A 76 -15.04 15.59 5.05
CA SER A 76 -13.63 15.48 4.68
C SER A 76 -12.85 16.66 5.25
N GLU A 77 -11.81 16.36 6.02
CA GLU A 77 -10.84 17.36 6.50
C GLU A 77 -9.89 17.83 5.39
N ILE A 78 -10.06 17.31 4.18
CA ILE A 78 -9.24 17.68 3.03
C ILE A 78 -9.71 19.04 2.52
N VAL A 79 -8.85 20.03 2.68
CA VAL A 79 -9.08 21.37 2.16
C VAL A 79 -8.96 21.34 0.64
N ARG A 80 -9.99 21.85 -0.05
CA ARG A 80 -9.91 22.08 -1.49
C ARG A 80 -9.09 23.34 -1.75
N VAL A 81 -7.98 23.18 -2.45
CA VAL A 81 -7.21 24.33 -2.94
C VAL A 81 -7.86 24.81 -4.23
N SER A 82 -8.40 26.03 -4.22
CA SER A 82 -9.00 26.71 -5.38
C SER A 82 -10.01 25.86 -6.18
N SER A 83 -11.02 25.30 -5.56
CA SER A 83 -12.09 24.49 -6.20
C SER A 83 -11.66 23.16 -6.86
N GLN A 84 -10.38 22.81 -6.90
CA GLN A 84 -9.93 21.52 -7.40
C GLN A 84 -9.85 20.50 -6.26
N ALA A 85 -10.26 19.25 -6.55
CA ALA A 85 -10.05 18.14 -5.65
C ALA A 85 -8.54 17.86 -5.53
N LEU A 86 -8.04 17.64 -4.31
CA LEU A 86 -6.64 17.28 -4.09
C LEU A 86 -6.36 15.81 -4.38
N VAL A 87 -7.37 14.96 -4.40
CA VAL A 87 -7.24 13.54 -4.72
C VAL A 87 -8.01 13.23 -5.99
N THR A 88 -7.32 12.62 -6.95
CA THR A 88 -7.90 11.99 -8.14
C THR A 88 -7.77 10.49 -7.98
N THR A 89 -8.85 9.74 -8.15
CA THR A 89 -8.87 8.28 -7.98
C THR A 89 -8.90 7.57 -9.33
N VAL A 90 -8.15 6.48 -9.46
CA VAL A 90 -8.06 5.69 -10.68
C VAL A 90 -8.10 4.20 -10.36
N ALA A 91 -9.12 3.49 -10.87
CA ALA A 91 -9.17 2.04 -10.81
C ALA A 91 -8.41 1.45 -12.01
N ALA A 92 -7.18 0.96 -11.79
CA ALA A 92 -6.34 0.39 -12.85
C ALA A 92 -5.29 -0.58 -12.29
N ASP A 93 -4.81 -1.47 -13.16
CA ASP A 93 -3.68 -2.34 -12.84
C ASP A 93 -2.36 -1.55 -12.92
N ALA A 94 -1.56 -1.60 -11.85
CA ALA A 94 -0.26 -0.93 -11.80
C ALA A 94 0.70 -1.37 -12.92
N ARG A 95 0.49 -2.54 -13.50
CA ARG A 95 1.32 -3.09 -14.58
C ARG A 95 0.98 -2.50 -15.94
N ASP A 96 -0.21 -1.90 -16.09
CA ASP A 96 -0.68 -1.34 -17.37
C ASP A 96 -1.72 -0.23 -17.12
N PHE A 97 -1.24 1.01 -16.98
CA PHE A 97 -2.09 2.19 -16.85
C PHE A 97 -1.60 3.33 -17.75
N ASP A 98 -2.52 4.25 -18.08
CA ASP A 98 -2.21 5.51 -18.76
C ASP A 98 -3.04 6.64 -18.15
N LEU A 99 -2.35 7.61 -17.53
CA LEU A 99 -2.97 8.72 -16.81
C LEU A 99 -2.95 10.03 -17.62
N GLY A 100 -2.28 10.05 -18.79
CA GLY A 100 -2.16 11.25 -19.60
C GLY A 100 -1.33 12.38 -18.97
N GLU A 101 -0.73 12.14 -17.80
CA GLU A 101 0.11 13.10 -17.07
C GLU A 101 1.40 12.46 -16.55
N ARG A 102 2.34 13.31 -16.12
CA ARG A 102 3.60 12.86 -15.53
C ARG A 102 3.83 13.50 -14.18
N PHE A 103 4.48 12.74 -13.30
CA PHE A 103 4.67 13.05 -11.91
C PHE A 103 6.14 13.29 -11.59
N PRO A 104 6.48 14.28 -10.73
CA PRO A 104 7.83 14.38 -10.17
C PRO A 104 8.11 13.28 -9.14
N LEU A 105 7.05 12.75 -8.51
CA LEU A 105 7.14 11.69 -7.51
C LEU A 105 6.05 10.63 -7.73
N ALA A 106 6.46 9.37 -7.80
CA ALA A 106 5.57 8.21 -7.64
C ALA A 106 6.00 7.43 -6.39
N ILE A 107 5.05 7.01 -5.59
CA ILE A 107 5.26 6.23 -4.38
C ILE A 107 4.53 4.90 -4.46
N VAL A 108 5.15 3.87 -3.89
CA VAL A 108 4.59 2.52 -3.77
C VAL A 108 4.72 2.09 -2.31
N PRO A 109 3.75 2.48 -1.47
CA PRO A 109 3.79 2.19 -0.04
C PRO A 109 3.62 0.70 0.26
N MET A 110 4.04 0.32 1.47
CA MET A 110 3.96 -1.05 1.99
C MET A 110 4.64 -2.06 1.06
N GLN A 111 3.98 -3.18 0.76
CA GLN A 111 4.53 -4.27 -0.04
C GLN A 111 3.88 -4.40 -1.42
N THR A 112 3.22 -3.35 -1.92
CA THR A 112 2.47 -3.37 -3.19
C THR A 112 3.29 -3.94 -4.35
N ILE A 113 4.56 -3.55 -4.48
CA ILE A 113 5.47 -4.07 -5.52
C ILE A 113 5.66 -5.60 -5.47
N GLN A 114 5.57 -6.19 -4.28
CA GLN A 114 5.73 -7.63 -4.05
C GLN A 114 4.46 -8.44 -4.38
N LEU A 115 3.35 -7.75 -4.69
CA LEU A 115 2.07 -8.34 -5.08
C LEU A 115 1.84 -8.36 -6.61
N LEU A 116 2.82 -7.90 -7.40
CA LEU A 116 2.63 -7.70 -8.84
C LEU A 116 2.84 -8.96 -9.69
N GLY A 117 3.09 -10.12 -9.07
CA GLY A 117 3.19 -11.41 -9.77
C GLY A 117 4.56 -11.67 -10.35
N GLY A 118 5.59 -11.53 -9.53
CA GLY A 118 6.96 -11.91 -9.87
C GLY A 118 7.72 -10.88 -10.70
N PRO A 119 8.89 -11.28 -11.25
CA PRO A 119 9.76 -10.39 -11.99
C PRO A 119 9.10 -9.74 -13.20
N ASP A 120 8.28 -10.49 -13.93
CA ASP A 120 7.62 -9.99 -15.15
C ASP A 120 6.58 -8.91 -14.83
N GLY A 121 5.78 -9.14 -13.78
CA GLY A 121 4.82 -8.14 -13.30
C GLY A 121 5.50 -6.88 -12.79
N ARG A 122 6.61 -7.02 -12.05
CA ARG A 122 7.40 -5.86 -11.61
C ARG A 122 8.07 -5.12 -12.78
N ALA A 123 8.58 -5.84 -13.79
CA ALA A 123 9.14 -5.21 -14.98
C ALA A 123 8.07 -4.41 -15.75
N ALA A 124 6.87 -4.95 -15.93
CA ALA A 124 5.75 -4.26 -16.54
C ALA A 124 5.40 -2.97 -15.76
N PHE A 125 5.28 -3.07 -14.43
CA PHE A 125 5.06 -1.91 -13.58
C PHE A 125 6.17 -0.86 -13.70
N LEU A 126 7.44 -1.26 -13.60
CA LEU A 126 8.57 -0.33 -13.68
C LEU A 126 8.61 0.40 -15.03
N HIS A 127 8.35 -0.28 -16.14
CA HIS A 127 8.20 0.36 -17.44
C HIS A 127 7.02 1.35 -17.46
N CYS A 128 5.89 0.96 -16.90
CA CYS A 128 4.71 1.81 -16.82
C CYS A 128 4.97 3.04 -15.95
N ALA A 129 5.48 2.87 -14.75
CA ALA A 129 5.82 3.96 -13.83
C ALA A 129 6.80 4.95 -14.46
N ARG A 130 7.83 4.45 -15.18
CA ARG A 130 8.82 5.31 -15.83
C ARG A 130 8.21 6.23 -16.89
N ARG A 131 7.21 5.76 -17.66
CA ARG A 131 6.49 6.60 -18.64
C ARG A 131 5.71 7.73 -17.99
N HIS A 132 5.27 7.53 -16.74
CA HIS A 132 4.51 8.50 -15.96
C HIS A 132 5.36 9.38 -15.06
N LEU A 133 6.68 9.29 -15.12
CA LEU A 133 7.56 10.21 -14.41
C LEU A 133 8.10 11.28 -15.35
N VAL A 134 8.30 12.49 -14.82
CA VAL A 134 9.05 13.53 -15.52
C VAL A 134 10.52 13.12 -15.61
N PRO A 135 11.31 13.64 -16.57
CA PRO A 135 12.76 13.41 -16.58
C PRO A 135 13.39 13.81 -15.23
N GLY A 136 14.12 12.88 -14.60
CA GLY A 136 14.68 13.04 -13.27
C GLY A 136 13.69 12.88 -12.13
N GLY A 137 12.42 12.55 -12.40
CA GLY A 137 11.43 12.22 -11.40
C GLY A 137 11.78 10.98 -10.58
N VAL A 138 11.18 10.84 -9.44
CA VAL A 138 11.51 9.81 -8.44
C VAL A 138 10.40 8.78 -8.32
N LEU A 139 10.79 7.50 -8.26
CA LEU A 139 9.97 6.37 -7.83
C LEU A 139 10.52 5.86 -6.49
N ALA A 140 9.71 5.96 -5.44
CA ALA A 140 10.05 5.46 -4.11
C ALA A 140 9.20 4.22 -3.78
N VAL A 141 9.85 3.09 -3.50
CA VAL A 141 9.19 1.78 -3.38
C VAL A 141 9.52 1.14 -2.06
N ALA A 142 8.52 0.90 -1.23
CA ALA A 142 8.67 0.14 0.02
C ALA A 142 8.61 -1.37 -0.24
N ILE A 143 9.48 -2.12 0.42
CA ILE A 143 9.51 -3.58 0.40
C ILE A 143 9.71 -4.15 1.81
N ALA A 144 9.14 -5.33 2.05
CA ALA A 144 9.50 -6.19 3.17
C ALA A 144 10.58 -7.17 2.69
N GLU A 145 11.84 -6.85 2.94
CA GLU A 145 12.97 -7.69 2.55
C GLU A 145 13.11 -8.91 3.49
N VAL A 146 12.80 -8.71 4.75
CA VAL A 146 12.82 -9.73 5.80
C VAL A 146 11.52 -9.66 6.58
N LEU A 147 10.89 -10.81 6.78
CA LEU A 147 9.76 -10.98 7.68
C LEU A 147 10.11 -12.02 8.74
N GLU A 148 9.68 -11.78 9.98
CA GLU A 148 9.78 -12.77 11.03
C GLU A 148 8.85 -13.95 10.70
N LEU A 149 9.42 -15.17 10.71
CA LEU A 149 8.67 -16.37 10.41
C LEU A 149 8.08 -16.93 11.70
N TYR A 150 6.80 -17.22 11.69
CA TYR A 150 6.11 -17.87 12.80
C TYR A 150 4.89 -18.65 12.32
N GLU A 151 4.40 -19.51 13.18
CA GLU A 151 3.13 -20.20 13.03
C GLU A 151 2.50 -20.37 14.42
N VAL A 152 1.24 -19.98 14.54
CA VAL A 152 0.50 -20.10 15.78
C VAL A 152 0.04 -21.55 15.94
N VAL A 153 0.49 -22.22 17.01
CA VAL A 153 0.08 -23.56 17.36
C VAL A 153 -0.77 -23.48 18.64
N ASP A 154 -1.97 -24.05 18.59
CA ASP A 154 -2.90 -24.09 19.73
C ASP A 154 -3.24 -22.70 20.34
N GLY A 155 -3.14 -21.63 19.55
CA GLY A 155 -3.44 -20.26 19.98
C GLY A 155 -2.38 -19.59 20.85
N PHE A 156 -1.25 -20.27 21.14
CA PHE A 156 -0.17 -19.68 21.93
C PHE A 156 0.76 -18.83 21.06
N GLY A 157 1.15 -17.64 21.59
CA GLY A 157 2.07 -16.75 20.92
C GLY A 157 1.50 -16.00 19.70
N ALA A 158 0.19 -16.07 19.50
CA ALA A 158 -0.46 -15.33 18.44
C ALA A 158 -0.38 -13.82 18.69
N PRO A 159 -0.08 -13.00 17.64
CA PRO A 159 -0.31 -11.56 17.72
C PRO A 159 -1.76 -11.25 18.10
N LEU A 160 -1.99 -10.12 18.74
CA LEU A 160 -3.35 -9.69 19.03
C LEU A 160 -4.11 -9.43 17.72
N PRO A 161 -5.40 -9.77 17.65
CA PRO A 161 -6.19 -9.47 16.47
C PRO A 161 -6.46 -7.96 16.35
N ASP A 162 -6.47 -7.48 15.13
CA ASP A 162 -7.04 -6.18 14.80
C ASP A 162 -8.57 -6.31 14.81
N VAL A 163 -9.27 -5.47 15.59
CA VAL A 163 -10.73 -5.56 15.76
C VAL A 163 -11.40 -4.24 15.45
N ARG A 164 -12.50 -4.29 14.71
CA ARG A 164 -13.36 -3.14 14.41
C ARG A 164 -14.83 -3.56 14.44
N GLU A 165 -15.67 -2.58 14.76
CA GLU A 165 -17.13 -2.71 14.69
C GLU A 165 -17.68 -1.78 13.60
N TYR A 166 -18.55 -2.32 12.76
CA TYR A 166 -19.30 -1.59 11.76
C TYR A 166 -20.76 -2.04 11.77
N ASP A 167 -21.67 -1.10 12.01
CA ASP A 167 -23.12 -1.33 12.03
C ASP A 167 -23.54 -2.50 12.98
N GLY A 168 -22.87 -2.60 14.15
CA GLY A 168 -23.11 -3.63 15.15
C GLY A 168 -22.48 -4.99 14.83
N VAL A 169 -21.80 -5.13 13.70
CA VAL A 169 -21.05 -6.34 13.34
C VAL A 169 -19.58 -6.16 13.74
N VAL A 170 -19.06 -7.12 14.50
CA VAL A 170 -17.64 -7.13 14.91
C VAL A 170 -16.83 -7.92 13.89
N TYR A 171 -15.78 -7.30 13.38
CA TYR A 171 -14.78 -7.86 12.47
C TYR A 171 -13.44 -7.97 13.20
N SER A 172 -12.79 -9.12 13.08
CA SER A 172 -11.48 -9.39 13.69
C SER A 172 -10.57 -10.05 12.66
N SER A 173 -9.35 -9.52 12.49
CA SER A 173 -8.31 -10.10 11.62
C SER A 173 -7.08 -10.39 12.46
N GLN A 174 -6.67 -11.65 12.52
CA GLN A 174 -5.52 -12.10 13.29
C GLN A 174 -4.48 -12.74 12.39
N PRO A 175 -3.23 -12.23 12.35
CA PRO A 175 -2.14 -12.95 11.70
C PRO A 175 -1.87 -14.26 12.44
N ILE A 176 -1.89 -15.39 11.72
CA ILE A 176 -1.71 -16.72 12.30
C ILE A 176 -0.45 -17.43 11.81
N ALA A 177 0.08 -17.06 10.66
CA ALA A 177 1.36 -17.56 10.21
C ALA A 177 2.06 -16.62 9.23
N VAL A 178 3.38 -16.62 9.27
CA VAL A 178 4.25 -16.13 8.21
C VAL A 178 5.22 -17.24 7.85
N ARG A 179 5.08 -17.78 6.64
CA ARG A 179 5.94 -18.85 6.12
C ARG A 179 6.75 -18.34 4.94
N ALA A 180 7.92 -18.89 4.71
CA ALA A 180 8.75 -18.58 3.55
C ALA A 180 8.97 -19.82 2.69
N ASP A 181 8.98 -19.61 1.37
CA ASP A 181 9.40 -20.60 0.38
C ASP A 181 10.46 -20.02 -0.58
N ARG A 182 10.73 -20.68 -1.69
CA ARG A 182 11.71 -20.21 -2.69
C ARG A 182 11.26 -18.95 -3.42
N GLU A 183 9.94 -18.75 -3.55
CA GLU A 183 9.34 -17.67 -4.33
C GLU A 183 9.06 -16.41 -3.47
N GLY A 184 8.80 -16.60 -2.16
CA GLY A 184 8.49 -15.46 -1.31
C GLY A 184 8.04 -15.82 0.09
N PHE A 185 7.15 -14.99 0.60
CA PHE A 185 6.49 -15.16 1.88
C PHE A 185 5.01 -15.42 1.68
N VAL A 186 4.44 -16.25 2.54
CA VAL A 186 2.99 -16.47 2.64
C VAL A 186 2.56 -16.01 4.02
N LEU A 187 1.76 -14.96 4.04
CA LEU A 187 1.11 -14.44 5.23
C LEU A 187 -0.29 -15.03 5.30
N GLU A 188 -0.62 -15.64 6.43
CA GLU A 188 -1.93 -16.22 6.69
C GLU A 188 -2.60 -15.46 7.82
N ARG A 189 -3.83 -15.03 7.58
CA ARG A 189 -4.66 -14.33 8.55
C ARG A 189 -5.95 -15.10 8.75
N ARG A 190 -6.44 -15.13 9.99
CA ARG A 190 -7.78 -15.59 10.31
C ARG A 190 -8.70 -14.40 10.47
N ARG A 191 -9.69 -14.31 9.61
CA ARG A 191 -10.74 -13.31 9.66
C ARG A 191 -11.96 -13.87 10.32
N GLU A 192 -12.50 -13.13 11.27
CA GLU A 192 -13.71 -13.50 11.99
C GLU A 192 -14.75 -12.39 11.95
N THR A 193 -16.00 -12.76 11.74
CA THR A 193 -17.14 -11.83 11.76
C THR A 193 -18.17 -12.33 12.75
N VAL A 194 -18.62 -11.45 13.66
CA VAL A 194 -19.69 -11.76 14.63
C VAL A 194 -20.82 -10.75 14.44
N THR A 195 -22.00 -11.26 14.09
CA THR A 195 -23.21 -10.43 13.90
C THR A 195 -23.85 -10.05 15.23
N PRO A 196 -24.74 -9.03 15.28
CA PRO A 196 -25.51 -8.69 16.49
C PRO A 196 -26.38 -9.86 17.03
N ALA A 197 -26.72 -10.82 16.19
CA ALA A 197 -27.44 -12.05 16.58
C ALA A 197 -26.52 -13.11 17.19
N GLY A 198 -25.21 -12.87 17.25
CA GLY A 198 -24.21 -13.81 17.75
C GLY A 198 -23.76 -14.85 16.72
N GLU A 199 -24.16 -14.72 15.46
CA GLU A 199 -23.68 -15.61 14.40
C GLU A 199 -22.20 -15.32 14.10
N ARG A 200 -21.38 -16.36 14.17
CA ARG A 200 -19.93 -16.30 13.97
C ARG A 200 -19.54 -16.95 12.64
N THR A 201 -18.81 -16.23 11.82
CA THR A 201 -18.18 -16.74 10.59
C THR A 201 -16.67 -16.62 10.72
N VAL A 202 -15.93 -17.66 10.31
CA VAL A 202 -14.46 -17.68 10.28
C VAL A 202 -14.01 -18.02 8.88
N GLU A 203 -13.02 -17.29 8.37
CA GLU A 203 -12.39 -17.53 7.08
C GLU A 203 -10.89 -17.27 7.20
N ASP A 204 -10.09 -18.01 6.44
CA ASP A 204 -8.65 -17.79 6.37
C ASP A 204 -8.33 -16.99 5.09
N ASP A 205 -7.43 -16.01 5.21
CA ASP A 205 -6.94 -15.18 4.10
C ASP A 205 -5.45 -15.42 3.91
N LEU A 206 -5.03 -15.55 2.66
CA LEU A 206 -3.66 -15.84 2.29
C LEU A 206 -3.12 -14.75 1.36
N ILE A 207 -2.06 -14.08 1.79
CA ILE A 207 -1.35 -13.09 0.99
C ILE A 207 0.03 -13.64 0.66
N ARG A 208 0.35 -13.67 -0.65
CA ARG A 208 1.68 -14.07 -1.11
C ARG A 208 2.47 -12.83 -1.52
N LEU A 209 3.62 -12.62 -0.89
CA LEU A 209 4.58 -11.58 -1.24
C LEU A 209 5.78 -12.21 -1.95
N ASP A 210 6.14 -11.67 -3.11
CA ASP A 210 7.35 -12.08 -3.83
C ASP A 210 8.61 -11.84 -2.97
N ARG A 211 9.58 -12.75 -3.04
CA ARG A 211 10.90 -12.52 -2.43
C ARG A 211 11.64 -11.45 -3.22
N LEU A 212 11.79 -10.29 -2.62
CA LEU A 212 12.42 -9.14 -3.22
C LEU A 212 13.39 -8.48 -2.26
N THR A 213 14.64 -8.26 -2.71
CA THR A 213 15.63 -7.48 -1.99
C THR A 213 15.80 -6.10 -2.63
N ALA A 214 16.25 -5.12 -1.86
CA ALA A 214 16.52 -3.78 -2.37
C ALA A 214 17.50 -3.82 -3.55
N THR A 215 18.57 -4.62 -3.45
CA THR A 215 19.55 -4.78 -4.54
C THR A 215 18.94 -5.42 -5.79
N ARG A 216 17.98 -6.33 -5.64
CA ARG A 216 17.28 -6.91 -6.78
C ARG A 216 16.37 -5.87 -7.44
N LEU A 217 15.62 -5.11 -6.65
CA LEU A 217 14.75 -4.05 -7.17
C LEU A 217 15.55 -2.97 -7.90
N GLU A 218 16.70 -2.55 -7.39
CA GLU A 218 17.61 -1.62 -8.10
C GLU A 218 18.06 -2.18 -9.46
N ARG A 219 18.40 -3.48 -9.53
CA ARG A 219 18.78 -4.12 -10.81
C ARG A 219 17.61 -4.21 -11.78
N GLU A 220 16.42 -4.55 -11.30
CA GLU A 220 15.19 -4.57 -12.10
C GLU A 220 14.86 -3.13 -12.59
N GLY A 221 15.03 -2.12 -11.75
CA GLY A 221 14.92 -0.70 -12.12
C GLY A 221 15.91 -0.29 -13.18
N ALA A 222 17.18 -0.65 -13.03
CA ALA A 222 18.23 -0.35 -14.03
C ALA A 222 17.92 -0.98 -15.38
N ALA A 223 17.40 -2.21 -15.41
CA ALA A 223 16.99 -2.89 -16.64
C ALA A 223 15.84 -2.18 -17.37
N THR A 224 15.03 -1.39 -16.65
CA THR A 224 13.92 -0.60 -17.19
C THR A 224 14.27 0.89 -17.40
N GLY A 225 15.54 1.25 -17.17
CA GLY A 225 16.07 2.59 -17.47
C GLY A 225 16.03 3.56 -16.28
N PHE A 226 15.79 3.09 -15.07
CA PHE A 226 15.99 3.87 -13.86
C PHE A 226 17.45 3.85 -13.41
N THR A 227 17.83 4.85 -12.61
CA THR A 227 19.09 4.90 -11.88
C THR A 227 18.81 4.79 -10.39
N ALA A 228 19.54 3.95 -9.67
CA ALA A 228 19.42 3.90 -8.20
C ALA A 228 19.87 5.25 -7.59
N ALA A 229 19.04 5.82 -6.73
CA ALA A 229 19.26 7.14 -6.13
C ALA A 229 19.44 7.09 -4.62
N GLY A 230 19.34 5.90 -4.02
CA GLY A 230 19.52 5.69 -2.59
C GLY A 230 18.51 4.75 -1.99
N ARG A 231 18.60 4.59 -0.67
CA ARG A 231 17.67 3.79 0.14
C ARG A 231 17.39 4.53 1.44
N THR A 232 16.23 4.29 1.99
CA THR A 232 15.87 4.69 3.36
C THR A 232 15.04 3.59 4.00
N THR A 233 14.76 3.69 5.28
CA THR A 233 14.03 2.65 6.02
C THR A 233 12.88 3.25 6.79
N VAL A 234 11.80 2.47 6.92
CA VAL A 234 10.79 2.67 7.95
C VAL A 234 11.11 1.67 9.06
N PRO A 235 11.39 2.12 10.29
CA PRO A 235 11.76 1.22 11.38
C PRO A 235 10.64 0.24 11.72
N ALA A 236 11.01 -0.98 12.15
CA ALA A 236 10.06 -1.91 12.74
C ALA A 236 9.56 -1.37 14.08
N THR A 237 8.33 -1.72 14.42
CA THR A 237 7.72 -1.49 15.74
C THR A 237 7.37 -2.82 16.40
N THR A 238 6.72 -2.79 17.56
CA THR A 238 6.21 -4.01 18.19
C THR A 238 5.16 -4.72 17.33
N ASP A 239 4.38 -3.96 16.56
CA ASP A 239 3.21 -4.47 15.85
C ASP A 239 3.44 -4.60 14.33
N TYR A 240 4.45 -3.91 13.80
CA TYR A 240 4.71 -3.86 12.36
C TYR A 240 6.17 -4.17 12.03
N SER A 241 6.38 -5.00 11.02
CA SER A 241 7.68 -5.18 10.40
C SER A 241 8.12 -3.89 9.72
N GLY A 242 9.42 -3.55 9.81
CA GLY A 242 9.98 -2.42 9.09
C GLY A 242 9.97 -2.64 7.58
N SER A 243 10.24 -1.57 6.85
CA SER A 243 10.37 -1.61 5.38
C SER A 243 11.69 -0.99 4.94
N GLU A 244 12.31 -1.60 3.94
CA GLU A 244 13.33 -0.93 3.13
C GLU A 244 12.63 -0.15 2.03
N VAL A 245 13.04 1.10 1.81
CA VAL A 245 12.47 1.94 0.74
C VAL A 245 13.55 2.27 -0.27
N VAL A 246 13.40 1.73 -1.47
CA VAL A 246 14.32 1.93 -2.60
C VAL A 246 13.91 3.16 -3.37
N ILE A 247 14.87 4.06 -3.62
CA ILE A 247 14.69 5.30 -4.38
C ILE A 247 15.30 5.12 -5.75
N LEU A 248 14.48 5.25 -6.79
CA LEU A 248 14.87 5.15 -8.20
C LEU A 248 14.60 6.48 -8.92
N ARG A 249 15.46 6.87 -9.82
CA ARG A 249 15.35 8.11 -10.61
C ARG A 249 15.14 7.78 -12.09
N ALA A 250 14.13 8.41 -12.74
CA ALA A 250 13.75 8.24 -14.14
C ALA A 250 14.66 9.00 -15.11
#